data_26a10fc52f5c4167aa4115bc866b8e76
#
_entry.id   26a10fc52f5c4167aa4115bc866b8e76
#
_cell.length_a   1.000
_cell.length_b   1.000
_cell.length_c   1.000
_cell.angle_alpha   90.00
_cell.angle_beta   90.00
_cell.angle_gamma   90.00
#
_symmetry.space_group_name_H-M   'P 1'
#
loop_
_entity.id
_entity.type
_entity.pdbx_description
1 polymer ?
#
loop_
_entity_poly.entity_id
_entity_poly.type
_entity_poly.pdbx_seq_one_letter_code
_entity_poly.pdbx_strand_id
1 'polypeptide(L)'
;MSLASVTPSTLITWFQAQAACSNARKRLPTNAEWQAAVAGTPDPGSDDGTTDCNTTFQSGQDPTPTGSRASCVSAQGAFDMVGNLQEWVADWLPRSDSVSGTWSAGVSPTGDLQYLGGAATTGEPGALLRGGSFLLGALAGPLAINGYNVTPSAVGFGIGFRCAR
;
A
#
# COMPACT_ATOMS: atom_id res chain seq x y z
N MET A 1 3.09 -15.52 -6.26
CA MET A 1 2.12 -15.90 -5.22
C MET A 1 2.75 -15.50 -3.90
N SER A 2 2.09 -14.71 -3.09
CA SER A 2 2.52 -14.43 -1.72
C SER A 2 2.34 -15.71 -0.90
N LEU A 3 3.26 -15.94 0.05
CA LEU A 3 3.10 -17.03 1.01
C LEU A 3 2.11 -16.56 2.08
N ALA A 4 1.12 -17.38 2.40
CA ALA A 4 0.21 -17.11 3.50
C ALA A 4 0.90 -17.31 4.86
N SER A 5 0.37 -16.66 5.88
CA SER A 5 0.81 -16.77 7.28
C SER A 5 2.28 -16.41 7.55
N VAL A 6 2.83 -15.51 6.73
CA VAL A 6 4.18 -14.96 6.93
C VAL A 6 4.07 -13.51 7.39
N THR A 7 4.87 -13.11 8.36
CA THR A 7 4.98 -11.71 8.74
C THR A 7 5.55 -10.91 7.56
N PRO A 8 4.86 -9.89 7.07
CA PRO A 8 5.36 -9.11 5.95
C PRO A 8 6.59 -8.29 6.35
N SER A 9 7.51 -8.08 5.41
CA SER A 9 8.69 -7.26 5.63
C SER A 9 8.33 -5.78 5.70
N THR A 10 8.80 -5.09 6.72
CA THR A 10 8.66 -3.65 6.95
C THR A 10 10.02 -2.96 7.00
N LEU A 11 10.03 -1.63 7.17
CA LEU A 11 11.27 -0.84 7.31
C LEU A 11 12.23 -1.03 6.14
N ILE A 12 11.69 -1.16 4.95
CA ILE A 12 12.43 -1.47 3.72
C ILE A 12 12.32 -0.30 2.74
N THR A 13 13.44 0.13 2.19
CA THR A 13 13.48 1.15 1.13
C THR A 13 12.96 0.57 -0.20
N TRP A 14 12.58 1.46 -1.12
CA TRP A 14 12.22 1.05 -2.48
C TRP A 14 13.33 0.23 -3.16
N PHE A 15 14.60 0.63 -3.00
CA PHE A 15 15.73 -0.07 -3.57
C PHE A 15 15.91 -1.49 -3.02
N GLN A 16 15.72 -1.65 -1.71
CA GLN A 16 15.77 -2.97 -1.07
C GLN A 16 14.60 -3.86 -1.51
N ALA A 17 13.39 -3.29 -1.62
CA ALA A 17 12.22 -3.98 -2.13
C ALA A 17 12.43 -4.47 -3.58
N GLN A 18 12.95 -3.60 -4.44
CA GLN A 18 13.29 -3.94 -5.82
C GLN A 18 14.36 -5.05 -5.89
N ALA A 19 15.41 -4.95 -5.07
CA ALA A 19 16.44 -5.98 -5.00
C ALA A 19 15.89 -7.33 -4.50
N ALA A 20 15.01 -7.32 -3.49
CA ALA A 20 14.36 -8.53 -2.98
C ALA A 20 13.50 -9.21 -4.05
N CYS A 21 12.72 -8.43 -4.81
CA CYS A 21 11.96 -8.97 -5.92
C CYS A 21 12.87 -9.55 -7.01
N SER A 22 13.95 -8.84 -7.38
CA SER A 22 14.92 -9.29 -8.40
C SER A 22 15.59 -10.59 -7.99
N ASN A 23 15.97 -10.74 -6.72
CA ASN A 23 16.55 -11.98 -6.20
C ASN A 23 15.58 -13.17 -6.30
N ALA A 24 14.28 -12.89 -6.24
CA ALA A 24 13.22 -13.88 -6.46
C ALA A 24 12.86 -14.07 -7.96
N ARG A 25 13.63 -13.48 -8.89
CA ARG A 25 13.34 -13.42 -10.34
C ARG A 25 11.98 -12.81 -10.66
N LYS A 26 11.68 -11.73 -9.95
CA LYS A 26 10.46 -10.93 -10.06
C LYS A 26 10.84 -9.45 -10.09
N ARG A 27 9.85 -8.59 -10.08
CA ARG A 27 10.01 -7.13 -9.99
C ARG A 27 8.93 -6.54 -9.07
N LEU A 28 9.04 -5.27 -8.73
CA LEU A 28 7.89 -4.55 -8.18
C LEU A 28 6.78 -4.45 -9.24
N PRO A 29 5.51 -4.50 -8.86
CA PRO A 29 4.41 -4.20 -9.78
C PRO A 29 4.45 -2.73 -10.20
N THR A 30 4.04 -2.43 -11.40
CA THR A 30 3.72 -1.05 -11.77
C THR A 30 2.46 -0.58 -11.04
N ASN A 31 2.26 0.73 -10.96
CA ASN A 31 1.03 1.30 -10.40
C ASN A 31 -0.23 0.78 -11.11
N ALA A 32 -0.17 0.62 -12.44
CA ALA A 32 -1.28 0.08 -13.23
C ALA A 32 -1.55 -1.41 -12.91
N GLU A 33 -0.50 -2.22 -12.79
CA GLU A 33 -0.65 -3.63 -12.40
C GLU A 33 -1.17 -3.79 -10.98
N TRP A 34 -0.69 -2.95 -10.06
CA TRP A 34 -1.19 -2.95 -8.69
C TRP A 34 -2.68 -2.60 -8.67
N GLN A 35 -3.09 -1.55 -9.41
CA GLN A 35 -4.49 -1.13 -9.52
C GLN A 35 -5.37 -2.21 -10.14
N ALA A 36 -4.88 -2.95 -11.12
CA ALA A 36 -5.61 -4.09 -11.68
C ALA A 36 -5.72 -5.25 -10.67
N ALA A 37 -4.66 -5.50 -9.90
CA ALA A 37 -4.63 -6.60 -8.93
C ALA A 37 -5.52 -6.36 -7.70
N VAL A 38 -5.75 -5.10 -7.29
CA VAL A 38 -6.61 -4.76 -6.15
C VAL A 38 -8.10 -4.88 -6.45
N ALA A 39 -8.48 -4.98 -7.71
CA ALA A 39 -9.88 -5.00 -8.12
C ALA A 39 -10.67 -6.09 -7.38
N GLY A 40 -11.79 -5.69 -6.77
CA GLY A 40 -12.65 -6.57 -5.98
C GLY A 40 -12.17 -6.80 -4.54
N THR A 41 -11.05 -6.21 -4.11
CA THR A 41 -10.71 -6.21 -2.67
C THR A 41 -11.72 -5.35 -1.92
N PRO A 42 -12.30 -5.84 -0.82
CA PRO A 42 -13.18 -5.04 0.04
C PRO A 42 -12.47 -3.80 0.57
N ASP A 43 -13.26 -2.74 0.71
CA ASP A 43 -12.85 -1.49 1.34
C ASP A 43 -13.73 -1.28 2.58
N PRO A 44 -13.29 -1.74 3.76
CA PRO A 44 -14.11 -1.69 4.96
C PRO A 44 -14.18 -0.30 5.59
N GLY A 45 -13.34 0.63 5.15
CA GLY A 45 -13.11 1.87 5.89
C GLY A 45 -12.38 1.60 7.21
N SER A 46 -13.13 1.31 8.26
CA SER A 46 -12.56 0.79 9.52
C SER A 46 -12.77 -0.71 9.60
N ASP A 47 -11.74 -1.45 9.97
CA ASP A 47 -11.81 -2.91 10.05
C ASP A 47 -12.54 -3.43 11.30
N ASP A 48 -13.01 -4.69 11.25
CA ASP A 48 -13.66 -5.40 12.36
C ASP A 48 -12.67 -6.02 13.35
N GLY A 49 -11.37 -5.86 13.14
CA GLY A 49 -10.30 -6.44 13.94
C GLY A 49 -10.05 -7.93 13.69
N THR A 50 -10.82 -8.60 12.84
CA THR A 50 -10.80 -10.06 12.69
C THR A 50 -10.65 -10.54 11.24
N THR A 51 -11.60 -10.25 10.38
CA THR A 51 -11.67 -10.81 9.00
C THR A 51 -11.48 -9.76 7.92
N ASP A 52 -11.87 -8.52 8.18
CA ASP A 52 -11.74 -7.41 7.24
C ASP A 52 -10.28 -7.02 7.00
N CYS A 53 -10.05 -6.25 5.94
CA CYS A 53 -8.72 -5.70 5.67
C CYS A 53 -8.20 -4.92 6.88
N ASN A 54 -6.96 -5.16 7.27
CA ASN A 54 -6.32 -4.56 8.45
C ASN A 54 -6.01 -3.08 8.19
N THR A 55 -6.97 -2.21 8.47
CA THR A 55 -6.87 -0.76 8.19
C THR A 55 -6.71 0.09 9.46
N THR A 56 -7.11 -0.42 10.62
CA THR A 56 -7.18 0.37 11.85
C THR A 56 -6.15 -0.12 12.87
N PHE A 57 -5.33 0.81 13.35
CA PHE A 57 -4.41 0.51 14.44
C PHE A 57 -5.19 0.18 15.71
N GLN A 58 -5.04 -1.06 16.14
CA GLN A 58 -5.49 -1.50 17.46
C GLN A 58 -4.27 -1.78 18.33
N SER A 59 -4.29 -1.32 19.57
CA SER A 59 -3.16 -1.47 20.49
C SER A 59 -2.64 -2.92 20.53
N GLY A 60 -1.38 -3.11 20.15
CA GLY A 60 -0.74 -4.43 20.08
C GLY A 60 -0.93 -5.16 18.75
N GLN A 61 -1.55 -4.57 17.76
CA GLN A 61 -1.58 -5.12 16.40
C GLN A 61 -0.47 -4.48 15.56
N ASP A 62 0.59 -5.22 15.39
CA ASP A 62 1.59 -5.06 14.34
C ASP A 62 0.95 -5.44 12.98
N PRO A 63 1.63 -5.25 11.85
CA PRO A 63 1.16 -5.81 10.58
C PRO A 63 0.79 -7.28 10.76
N THR A 64 -0.40 -7.64 10.35
CA THR A 64 -0.86 -9.03 10.48
C THR A 64 -0.14 -9.95 9.49
N PRO A 65 0.02 -11.25 9.79
CA PRO A 65 0.54 -12.21 8.83
C PRO A 65 -0.24 -12.20 7.53
N THR A 66 0.46 -12.32 6.41
CA THR A 66 -0.15 -12.32 5.07
C THR A 66 -1.29 -13.31 4.94
N GLY A 67 -2.45 -12.87 4.45
CA GLY A 67 -3.63 -13.70 4.22
C GLY A 67 -4.35 -14.12 5.51
N SER A 68 -4.02 -13.56 6.66
CA SER A 68 -4.72 -13.85 7.91
C SER A 68 -6.12 -13.21 7.97
N ARG A 69 -6.34 -12.15 7.19
CA ARG A 69 -7.62 -11.45 7.06
C ARG A 69 -8.42 -12.07 5.91
N ALA A 70 -9.28 -13.02 6.22
CA ALA A 70 -9.91 -13.90 5.23
C ALA A 70 -10.79 -13.16 4.20
N SER A 71 -11.39 -12.03 4.58
CA SER A 71 -12.21 -11.21 3.68
C SER A 71 -11.37 -10.26 2.82
N CYS A 72 -10.09 -10.02 3.18
CA CYS A 72 -9.22 -9.08 2.48
C CYS A 72 -8.54 -9.74 1.27
N VAL A 73 -9.32 -10.10 0.28
CA VAL A 73 -8.85 -10.79 -0.92
C VAL A 73 -9.44 -10.15 -2.18
N SER A 74 -8.62 -9.93 -3.20
CA SER A 74 -9.06 -9.40 -4.49
C SER A 74 -9.71 -10.47 -5.37
N ALA A 75 -10.38 -10.03 -6.43
CA ALA A 75 -10.94 -10.94 -7.44
C ALA A 75 -9.87 -11.82 -8.12
N GLN A 76 -8.61 -11.40 -8.10
CA GLN A 76 -7.46 -12.14 -8.61
C GLN A 76 -6.81 -13.04 -7.56
N GLY A 77 -7.37 -13.11 -6.35
CA GLY A 77 -6.85 -13.92 -5.25
C GLY A 77 -5.61 -13.31 -4.56
N ALA A 78 -5.37 -12.00 -4.70
CA ALA A 78 -4.33 -11.31 -3.96
C ALA A 78 -4.86 -10.87 -2.59
N PHE A 79 -4.18 -11.28 -1.52
CA PHE A 79 -4.51 -10.87 -0.15
C PHE A 79 -3.84 -9.55 0.22
N ASP A 80 -4.47 -8.86 1.18
CA ASP A 80 -3.91 -7.68 1.86
C ASP A 80 -3.54 -6.54 0.90
N MET A 81 -4.32 -6.37 -0.18
CA MET A 81 -4.14 -5.27 -1.13
C MET A 81 -4.67 -3.92 -0.58
N VAL A 82 -5.46 -3.97 0.48
CA VAL A 82 -5.97 -2.82 1.23
C VAL A 82 -5.52 -2.95 2.67
N GLY A 83 -4.96 -1.89 3.24
CA GLY A 83 -4.46 -1.92 4.61
C GLY A 83 -3.22 -2.80 4.78
N ASN A 84 -3.02 -3.30 5.96
CA ASN A 84 -1.83 -4.00 6.43
C ASN A 84 -0.58 -3.13 6.24
N LEU A 85 0.05 -3.13 5.06
CA LEU A 85 1.16 -2.25 4.72
C LEU A 85 0.88 -1.45 3.45
N GLN A 86 1.28 -0.18 3.42
CA GLN A 86 1.45 0.54 2.16
C GLN A 86 2.53 -0.16 1.34
N GLU A 87 2.31 -0.32 0.05
CA GLU A 87 3.17 -1.11 -0.80
C GLU A 87 3.91 -0.28 -1.84
N TRP A 88 5.23 -0.41 -1.89
CA TRP A 88 6.03 0.12 -2.95
C TRP A 88 5.58 -0.44 -4.32
N VAL A 89 5.40 0.45 -5.28
CA VAL A 89 5.27 0.09 -6.70
C VAL A 89 6.47 0.59 -7.49
N ALA A 90 6.63 0.13 -8.72
CA ALA A 90 7.80 0.45 -9.55
C ALA A 90 7.88 1.92 -9.97
N ASP A 91 6.74 2.62 -9.95
CA ASP A 91 6.61 3.96 -10.50
C ASP A 91 7.19 5.02 -9.58
N TRP A 92 7.94 5.93 -10.18
CA TRP A 92 8.42 7.16 -9.56
C TRP A 92 7.72 8.36 -10.17
N LEU A 93 7.65 9.43 -9.41
CA LEU A 93 7.02 10.69 -9.79
C LEU A 93 7.81 11.87 -9.20
N PRO A 94 7.59 13.10 -9.67
CA PRO A 94 8.01 14.26 -8.93
C PRO A 94 7.42 14.17 -7.51
N ARG A 95 8.28 14.25 -6.49
CA ARG A 95 7.83 14.10 -5.10
C ARG A 95 6.74 15.14 -4.80
N SER A 96 5.63 14.68 -4.27
CA SER A 96 4.60 15.58 -3.77
C SER A 96 5.10 16.31 -2.51
N ASP A 97 4.94 17.62 -2.46
CA ASP A 97 5.31 18.49 -1.33
C ASP A 97 4.09 18.99 -0.55
N SER A 98 2.91 18.60 -0.95
CA SER A 98 1.67 18.90 -0.26
C SER A 98 0.69 17.73 -0.32
N VAL A 99 -0.23 17.67 0.65
CA VAL A 99 -1.29 16.67 0.67
C VAL A 99 -2.45 17.13 -0.21
N SER A 100 -2.99 16.24 -1.01
CA SER A 100 -4.22 16.50 -1.79
C SER A 100 -5.48 16.22 -0.98
N GLY A 101 -5.41 15.30 -0.01
CA GLY A 101 -6.56 14.86 0.81
C GLY A 101 -7.04 13.46 0.46
N THR A 102 -8.30 13.34 0.13
CA THR A 102 -8.95 12.07 -0.22
C THR A 102 -9.62 12.15 -1.58
N TRP A 103 -9.85 11.00 -2.20
CA TRP A 103 -10.72 10.91 -3.38
C TRP A 103 -12.14 11.36 -3.03
N SER A 104 -12.83 11.98 -3.98
CA SER A 104 -14.22 12.40 -3.78
C SER A 104 -15.14 11.20 -3.57
N ALA A 105 -16.25 11.39 -2.85
CA ALA A 105 -17.22 10.34 -2.55
C ALA A 105 -17.82 9.65 -3.79
N GLY A 106 -17.80 10.31 -4.97
CA GLY A 106 -18.22 9.70 -6.22
C GLY A 106 -17.19 8.73 -6.83
N VAL A 107 -15.95 8.74 -6.33
CA VAL A 107 -14.83 7.90 -6.79
C VAL A 107 -14.44 6.88 -5.75
N SER A 108 -14.34 7.28 -4.49
CA SER A 108 -14.08 6.42 -3.33
C SER A 108 -15.10 6.74 -2.24
N PRO A 109 -16.10 5.88 -2.03
CA PRO A 109 -17.14 6.12 -1.01
C PRO A 109 -16.59 6.22 0.42
N THR A 110 -15.50 5.55 0.73
CA THR A 110 -14.83 5.55 2.04
C THR A 110 -13.84 6.71 2.20
N GLY A 111 -13.45 7.38 1.10
CA GLY A 111 -12.55 8.51 1.13
C GLY A 111 -11.08 8.13 1.16
N ASP A 112 -10.67 7.16 0.34
CA ASP A 112 -9.29 6.70 0.22
C ASP A 112 -8.30 7.86 0.10
N LEU A 113 -7.12 7.67 0.68
CA LEU A 113 -6.02 8.61 0.64
C LEU A 113 -5.63 9.01 -0.78
N GLN A 114 -5.52 10.31 -1.02
CA GLN A 114 -4.94 10.87 -2.24
C GLN A 114 -3.88 11.91 -1.88
N TYR A 115 -2.62 11.48 -1.79
CA TYR A 115 -1.51 12.37 -1.46
C TYR A 115 -0.60 12.54 -2.67
N LEU A 116 -1.04 13.36 -3.62
CA LEU A 116 -0.35 13.68 -4.88
C LEU A 116 -0.30 15.21 -5.14
N GLY A 117 -0.53 16.02 -4.12
CA GLY A 117 -0.53 17.48 -4.25
C GLY A 117 0.87 18.06 -4.38
N GLY A 118 0.99 19.13 -5.16
CA GLY A 118 2.26 19.82 -5.40
C GLY A 118 3.30 18.97 -6.13
N ALA A 119 4.47 19.55 -6.34
CA ALA A 119 5.63 18.84 -6.88
C ALA A 119 6.92 19.48 -6.36
N ALA A 120 7.67 18.76 -5.57
CA ALA A 120 8.99 19.21 -5.14
C ALA A 120 9.96 19.26 -6.32
N THR A 121 10.65 20.36 -6.46
CA THR A 121 11.64 20.61 -7.52
C THR A 121 13.07 20.33 -7.08
N THR A 122 13.26 20.00 -5.81
CA THR A 122 14.57 19.75 -5.18
C THR A 122 14.51 18.49 -4.33
N GLY A 123 15.66 17.86 -4.16
CA GLY A 123 15.81 16.63 -3.39
C GLY A 123 15.53 15.37 -4.22
N GLU A 124 15.30 14.26 -3.54
CA GLU A 124 15.02 12.97 -4.19
C GLU A 124 13.63 12.97 -4.87
N PRO A 125 13.46 12.19 -5.95
CA PRO A 125 12.13 11.97 -6.52
C PRO A 125 11.21 11.29 -5.51
N GLY A 126 9.91 11.28 -5.78
CA GLY A 126 8.94 10.44 -5.07
C GLY A 126 8.91 9.03 -5.62
N ALA A 127 8.71 8.05 -4.77
CA ALA A 127 8.27 6.71 -5.15
C ALA A 127 6.83 6.51 -4.67
N LEU A 128 6.01 5.80 -5.43
CA LEU A 128 4.60 5.63 -5.09
C LEU A 128 4.40 4.51 -4.09
N LEU A 129 3.51 4.76 -3.13
CA LEU A 129 2.93 3.77 -2.23
C LEU A 129 1.44 3.60 -2.51
N ARG A 130 0.94 2.39 -2.35
CA ARG A 130 -0.45 2.03 -2.64
C ARG A 130 -1.09 1.30 -1.47
N GLY A 131 -2.45 1.30 -1.45
CA GLY A 131 -3.28 0.45 -0.59
C GLY A 131 -3.58 1.00 0.80
N GLY A 132 -2.78 1.90 1.30
CA GLY A 132 -2.83 2.31 2.71
C GLY A 132 -2.25 1.26 3.65
N SER A 133 -2.24 1.53 4.96
CA SER A 133 -1.71 0.62 5.98
C SER A 133 -2.67 0.50 7.15
N PHE A 134 -2.36 -0.40 8.07
CA PHE A 134 -3.08 -0.57 9.35
C PHE A 134 -3.11 0.68 10.24
N LEU A 135 -2.42 1.75 9.85
CA LEU A 135 -2.37 3.03 10.58
C LEU A 135 -3.35 4.07 10.05
N LEU A 136 -4.03 3.82 8.92
CA LEU A 136 -4.71 4.86 8.16
C LEU A 136 -6.24 4.83 8.28
N GLY A 137 -6.81 3.79 8.89
CA GLY A 137 -8.27 3.69 9.02
C GLY A 137 -8.96 3.76 7.67
N ALA A 138 -10.01 4.55 7.58
CA ALA A 138 -10.78 4.77 6.37
C ALA A 138 -10.00 5.41 5.20
N LEU A 139 -8.78 5.89 5.43
CA LEU A 139 -7.91 6.40 4.36
C LEU A 139 -7.18 5.28 3.60
N ALA A 140 -7.15 4.05 4.15
CA ALA A 140 -6.69 2.87 3.43
C ALA A 140 -7.79 2.35 2.52
N GLY A 141 -7.44 2.03 1.28
CA GLY A 141 -8.43 1.57 0.31
C GLY A 141 -7.82 1.21 -1.04
N PRO A 142 -8.61 0.65 -1.95
CA PRO A 142 -8.15 0.23 -3.27
C PRO A 142 -7.67 1.39 -4.16
N LEU A 143 -8.08 2.62 -3.88
CA LEU A 143 -7.65 3.82 -4.58
C LEU A 143 -6.59 4.62 -3.79
N ALA A 144 -6.24 4.18 -2.57
CA ALA A 144 -5.25 4.86 -1.74
C ALA A 144 -3.91 4.96 -2.47
N ILE A 145 -3.41 6.19 -2.61
CA ILE A 145 -2.16 6.51 -3.30
C ILE A 145 -1.39 7.58 -2.54
N ASN A 146 -0.11 7.34 -2.31
CA ASN A 146 0.74 8.24 -1.55
C ASN A 146 2.06 8.49 -2.29
N GLY A 147 2.27 9.73 -2.70
CA GLY A 147 3.53 10.27 -3.21
C GLY A 147 4.04 11.46 -2.38
N TYR A 148 3.34 11.78 -1.28
CA TYR A 148 3.69 12.90 -0.41
C TYR A 148 4.90 12.57 0.45
N ASN A 149 5.96 13.34 0.25
CA ASN A 149 7.20 13.26 1.03
C ASN A 149 7.79 11.84 1.14
N VAL A 150 7.47 10.97 0.20
CA VAL A 150 7.92 9.58 0.16
C VAL A 150 9.04 9.46 -0.86
N THR A 151 10.29 9.49 -0.38
CA THR A 151 11.46 9.30 -1.23
C THR A 151 11.78 7.81 -1.38
N PRO A 152 12.48 7.37 -2.44
CA PRO A 152 12.85 5.96 -2.59
C PRO A 152 13.75 5.40 -1.48
N SER A 153 14.41 6.29 -0.73
CA SER A 153 15.24 5.97 0.44
C SER A 153 14.43 5.91 1.75
N ALA A 154 13.17 6.33 1.74
CA ALA A 154 12.33 6.31 2.93
C ALA A 154 12.08 4.89 3.43
N VAL A 155 11.94 4.77 4.74
CA VAL A 155 11.51 3.54 5.42
C VAL A 155 10.40 3.87 6.40
N GLY A 156 9.50 2.92 6.63
CA GLY A 156 8.42 3.10 7.58
C GLY A 156 7.89 1.77 8.09
N PHE A 157 7.39 1.77 9.31
CA PHE A 157 6.82 0.58 9.93
C PHE A 157 5.55 0.09 9.21
N GLY A 158 4.81 1.01 8.61
CA GLY A 158 3.64 0.70 7.78
C GLY A 158 3.93 0.57 6.28
N ILE A 159 5.21 0.42 5.88
CA ILE A 159 5.62 0.33 4.48
C ILE A 159 6.23 -1.04 4.20
N GLY A 160 5.74 -1.70 3.17
CA GLY A 160 6.24 -2.97 2.67
C GLY A 160 6.21 -3.02 1.13
N PHE A 161 6.10 -4.22 0.59
CA PHE A 161 6.07 -4.43 -0.85
C PHE A 161 5.51 -5.79 -1.23
N ARG A 162 5.13 -5.93 -2.47
CA ARG A 162 4.88 -7.24 -3.12
C ARG A 162 5.63 -7.33 -4.44
N CYS A 163 5.81 -8.54 -4.95
CA CYS A 163 6.48 -8.75 -6.22
C CYS A 163 5.50 -9.25 -7.29
N ALA A 164 5.63 -8.73 -8.52
CA ALA A 164 5.00 -9.22 -9.73
C ALA A 164 6.00 -10.01 -10.61
N ARG A 165 5.50 -10.76 -11.55
CA ARG A 165 6.31 -11.47 -12.57
C ARG A 165 6.43 -10.65 -13.85
#